data_b3dc8b8c654490da99628d80c71794a2
#
_entry.id   b3dc8b8c654490da99628d80c71794a2
#
_cell.length_a   1.000
_cell.length_b   1.000
_cell.length_c   1.000
_cell.angle_alpha   90.00
_cell.angle_beta   90.00
_cell.angle_gamma   90.00
#
_symmetry.space_group_name_H-M   'P 1'
#
loop_
_entity.id
_entity.type
_entity.pdbx_description
1 polymer ?
#
loop_
_entity_poly.entity_id
_entity_poly.type
_entity_poly.pdbx_seq_one_letter_code
_entity_poly.pdbx_strand_id
1 'polypeptide(L)'
;WAVAPVVFVLVALVLLGSPLSSSKVQETPAEDDNLIVVGVSQVGSESVWRSAHTQSIQDAFTRANGYMLIFDNARQKQANQIKAIRSFISQQVDYIVLSPIEESGWDTVLQEAKDAGIPVILIDRKVSVDDDSLYASWVGSDFVCEGQDAGYWLEDYMKKQGREDDEVNIVVLKGTKGASATIGRTRGFNEVAKVQRNWNILQQVDGEFTTAKGKEEMARL
;
A
#
# COMPACT_ATOMS: atom_id res chain seq x y z
N TRP A 1 50.17 76.77 22.16
CA TRP A 1 49.61 76.46 23.47
C TRP A 1 48.10 76.76 23.46
N ALA A 2 47.29 75.77 23.10
CA ALA A 2 45.83 75.94 23.19
C ALA A 2 45.30 74.68 23.88
N VAL A 3 44.68 74.92 25.02
CA VAL A 3 43.98 73.87 25.80
C VAL A 3 42.52 73.91 25.28
N ALA A 4 42.07 72.79 24.77
CA ALA A 4 40.68 72.55 24.34
C ALA A 4 39.83 72.12 25.54
N PRO A 5 38.65 72.71 25.78
CA PRO A 5 37.76 72.19 26.82
C PRO A 5 36.99 70.97 26.35
N VAL A 6 36.98 69.96 27.22
CA VAL A 6 36.11 68.79 27.07
C VAL A 6 34.72 69.14 27.51
N VAL A 7 33.77 69.09 26.59
CA VAL A 7 32.32 69.28 26.87
C VAL A 7 31.74 67.91 27.18
N PHE A 8 31.31 67.74 28.44
CA PHE A 8 30.49 66.59 28.84
C PHE A 8 29.04 66.85 28.44
N VAL A 9 28.53 66.07 27.50
CA VAL A 9 27.09 66.06 27.19
C VAL A 9 26.46 64.90 28.01
N LEU A 10 25.66 65.35 29.02
CA LEU A 10 24.80 64.44 29.78
C LEU A 10 23.56 64.11 28.91
N VAL A 11 23.50 62.87 28.42
CA VAL A 11 22.29 62.37 27.76
C VAL A 11 21.41 61.77 28.84
N ALA A 12 20.32 62.49 29.17
CA ALA A 12 19.27 61.93 30.01
C ALA A 12 18.46 60.90 29.24
N LEU A 13 18.61 59.64 29.61
CA LEU A 13 17.82 58.53 29.07
C LEU A 13 16.43 58.54 29.73
N VAL A 14 15.42 59.03 29.00
CA VAL A 14 14.02 58.91 29.40
C VAL A 14 13.59 57.48 29.10
N LEU A 15 13.49 56.65 30.11
CA LEU A 15 12.88 55.33 30.04
C LEU A 15 11.38 55.46 29.91
N LEU A 16 10.89 55.57 28.68
CA LEU A 16 9.49 55.31 28.38
C LEU A 16 9.23 53.80 28.48
N GLY A 17 8.55 53.42 29.55
CA GLY A 17 8.11 52.04 29.76
C GLY A 17 7.16 51.58 28.64
N SER A 18 7.66 50.82 27.68
CA SER A 18 6.82 50.08 26.76
C SER A 18 6.16 48.92 27.53
N PRO A 19 4.85 48.72 27.40
CA PRO A 19 4.24 47.57 28.01
C PRO A 19 4.89 46.29 27.41
N LEU A 20 5.43 45.43 28.27
CA LEU A 20 5.84 44.09 27.93
C LEU A 20 4.65 43.37 27.25
N SER A 21 4.71 43.33 25.93
CA SER A 21 3.82 42.46 25.16
C SER A 21 4.13 41.03 25.62
N SER A 22 3.24 40.47 26.43
CA SER A 22 3.28 39.05 26.78
C SER A 22 3.12 38.29 25.46
N SER A 23 4.25 37.87 24.88
CA SER A 23 4.25 36.88 23.82
C SER A 23 3.58 35.66 24.44
N LYS A 24 2.34 35.37 24.00
CA LYS A 24 1.73 34.08 24.21
C LYS A 24 2.74 33.06 23.69
N VAL A 25 3.37 32.34 24.62
CA VAL A 25 4.06 31.08 24.28
C VAL A 25 3.00 30.27 23.57
N GLN A 26 3.17 30.08 22.29
CA GLN A 26 2.36 29.18 21.51
C GLN A 26 2.74 27.80 22.08
N GLU A 27 1.89 27.27 22.94
CA GLU A 27 2.02 25.91 23.43
C GLU A 27 2.08 25.05 22.18
N THR A 28 3.24 24.47 21.90
CA THR A 28 3.36 23.33 21.00
C THR A 28 2.34 22.31 21.50
N PRO A 29 1.42 21.83 20.65
CA PRO A 29 0.51 20.78 21.08
C PRO A 29 1.34 19.69 21.74
N ALA A 30 0.98 19.29 22.95
CA ALA A 30 1.62 18.18 23.62
C ALA A 30 1.63 17.01 22.61
N GLU A 31 2.80 16.46 22.37
CA GLU A 31 2.95 15.25 21.57
C GLU A 31 2.06 14.21 22.27
N ASP A 32 1.06 13.71 21.58
CA ASP A 32 0.13 12.74 22.13
C ASP A 32 0.87 11.39 22.18
N ASP A 33 1.49 11.10 23.32
CA ASP A 33 2.32 9.91 23.58
C ASP A 33 1.51 8.59 23.49
N ASN A 34 0.20 8.67 23.27
CA ASN A 34 -0.70 7.51 23.20
C ASN A 34 -1.12 7.09 21.78
N LEU A 35 -0.49 7.65 20.74
CA LEU A 35 -0.82 7.27 19.37
C LEU A 35 -0.30 5.86 19.05
N ILE A 36 -1.15 5.06 18.40
CA ILE A 36 -0.74 3.77 17.84
C ILE A 36 0.07 4.03 16.57
N VAL A 37 1.32 3.59 16.54
CA VAL A 37 2.23 3.77 15.41
C VAL A 37 2.05 2.62 14.41
N VAL A 38 1.63 2.93 13.20
CA VAL A 38 1.37 1.93 12.15
C VAL A 38 2.30 2.13 10.98
N GLY A 39 3.14 1.14 10.71
CA GLY A 39 3.98 1.08 9.50
C GLY A 39 3.20 0.42 8.36
N VAL A 40 2.97 1.12 7.27
CA VAL A 40 2.25 0.60 6.10
C VAL A 40 3.16 0.50 4.90
N SER A 41 3.33 -0.70 4.33
CA SER A 41 4.04 -0.91 3.07
C SER A 41 3.08 -1.23 1.93
N GLN A 42 2.91 -0.26 1.03
CA GLN A 42 2.04 -0.33 -0.15
C GLN A 42 2.81 -0.83 -1.37
N VAL A 43 2.13 -1.57 -2.27
CA VAL A 43 2.69 -2.08 -3.53
C VAL A 43 3.29 -0.97 -4.39
N GLY A 44 2.51 0.08 -4.67
CA GLY A 44 2.88 1.14 -5.60
C GLY A 44 1.76 2.16 -5.78
N SER A 45 1.77 2.84 -6.94
CA SER A 45 0.72 3.77 -7.37
C SER A 45 0.38 3.50 -8.85
N GLU A 46 0.38 2.23 -9.24
CA GLU A 46 0.32 1.77 -10.63
C GLU A 46 -1.07 1.87 -11.25
N SER A 47 -2.11 2.07 -10.45
CA SER A 47 -3.50 2.10 -10.91
C SER A 47 -4.36 3.05 -10.09
N VAL A 48 -5.51 3.44 -10.65
CA VAL A 48 -6.53 4.25 -9.94
C VAL A 48 -7.02 3.53 -8.69
N TRP A 49 -7.21 2.20 -8.77
CA TRP A 49 -7.59 1.38 -7.62
C TRP A 49 -6.54 1.48 -6.50
N ARG A 50 -5.26 1.37 -6.85
CA ARG A 50 -4.16 1.45 -5.88
C ARG A 50 -4.05 2.83 -5.23
N SER A 51 -4.30 3.89 -6.00
CA SER A 51 -4.36 5.25 -5.46
C SER A 51 -5.52 5.44 -4.48
N ALA A 52 -6.71 4.92 -4.82
CA ALA A 52 -7.87 4.95 -3.92
C ALA A 52 -7.63 4.14 -2.64
N HIS A 53 -7.00 2.96 -2.76
CA HIS A 53 -6.62 2.14 -1.61
C HIS A 53 -5.63 2.88 -0.69
N THR A 54 -4.62 3.54 -1.26
CA THR A 54 -3.68 4.39 -0.50
C THR A 54 -4.39 5.53 0.21
N GLN A 55 -5.30 6.23 -0.46
CA GLN A 55 -6.08 7.31 0.14
C GLN A 55 -6.92 6.80 1.32
N SER A 56 -7.60 5.66 1.15
CA SER A 56 -8.38 5.04 2.22
C SER A 56 -7.54 4.71 3.46
N ILE A 57 -6.31 4.21 3.26
CA ILE A 57 -5.36 3.94 4.34
C ILE A 57 -4.99 5.24 5.06
N GLN A 58 -4.64 6.29 4.31
CA GLN A 58 -4.24 7.58 4.87
C GLN A 58 -5.39 8.28 5.62
N ASP A 59 -6.61 8.14 5.14
CA ASP A 59 -7.80 8.69 5.79
C ASP A 59 -8.17 7.94 7.08
N ALA A 60 -7.90 6.64 7.14
CA ALA A 60 -8.16 5.81 8.32
C ALA A 60 -7.12 6.03 9.43
N PHE A 61 -5.82 6.04 9.08
CA PHE A 61 -4.72 6.13 10.05
C PHE A 61 -4.28 7.57 10.28
N THR A 62 -5.16 8.40 10.86
CA THR A 62 -4.89 9.80 11.19
C THR A 62 -4.66 10.00 12.69
N ARG A 63 -3.97 11.09 13.06
CA ARG A 63 -3.83 11.48 14.47
C ARG A 63 -5.18 11.69 15.15
N ALA A 64 -6.16 12.23 14.43
CA ALA A 64 -7.52 12.41 14.95
C ALA A 64 -8.21 11.10 15.29
N ASN A 65 -7.82 10.01 14.64
CA ASN A 65 -8.30 8.65 14.90
C ASN A 65 -7.39 7.88 15.88
N GLY A 66 -6.37 8.52 16.47
CA GLY A 66 -5.47 7.90 17.44
C GLY A 66 -4.27 7.18 16.82
N TYR A 67 -3.91 7.48 15.57
CA TYR A 67 -2.83 6.80 14.87
C TYR A 67 -1.71 7.74 14.43
N MET A 68 -0.49 7.20 14.39
CA MET A 68 0.66 7.77 13.69
C MET A 68 1.02 6.85 12.53
N LEU A 69 0.78 7.31 11.31
CA LEU A 69 1.06 6.54 10.08
C LEU A 69 2.50 6.76 9.60
N ILE A 70 3.25 5.67 9.42
CA ILE A 70 4.52 5.65 8.69
C ILE A 70 4.26 4.89 7.39
N PHE A 71 4.18 5.62 6.27
CA PHE A 71 3.79 5.08 4.98
C PHE A 71 4.97 4.91 4.04
N ASP A 72 5.14 3.71 3.47
CA ASP A 72 6.13 3.40 2.43
C ASP A 72 5.45 2.95 1.13
N ASN A 73 5.92 3.49 0.02
CA ASN A 73 5.51 3.06 -1.31
C ASN A 73 6.65 2.25 -1.95
N ALA A 74 6.45 0.97 -2.11
CA ALA A 74 7.47 0.04 -2.61
C ALA A 74 7.79 0.19 -4.10
N ARG A 75 7.02 0.98 -4.85
CA ARG A 75 7.22 1.20 -6.30
C ARG A 75 7.30 -0.12 -7.08
N GLN A 76 6.42 -1.05 -6.75
CA GLN A 76 6.31 -2.38 -7.35
C GLN A 76 7.59 -3.25 -7.20
N LYS A 77 8.38 -3.01 -6.15
CA LYS A 77 9.59 -3.80 -5.86
C LYS A 77 9.49 -4.44 -4.48
N GLN A 78 9.36 -5.77 -4.44
CA GLN A 78 9.30 -6.52 -3.17
C GLN A 78 10.49 -6.24 -2.27
N ALA A 79 11.68 -6.08 -2.83
CA ALA A 79 12.87 -5.74 -2.05
C ALA A 79 12.72 -4.40 -1.29
N ASN A 80 11.92 -3.46 -1.80
CA ASN A 80 11.62 -2.23 -1.08
C ASN A 80 10.65 -2.49 0.08
N GLN A 81 9.65 -3.36 -0.08
CA GLN A 81 8.76 -3.76 1.00
C GLN A 81 9.53 -4.44 2.15
N ILE A 82 10.44 -5.35 1.81
CA ILE A 82 11.31 -6.01 2.80
C ILE A 82 12.15 -4.98 3.57
N LYS A 83 12.70 -3.97 2.87
CA LYS A 83 13.44 -2.87 3.52
C LYS A 83 12.53 -2.02 4.41
N ALA A 84 11.31 -1.72 3.96
CA ALA A 84 10.34 -0.96 4.73
C ALA A 84 9.96 -1.69 6.01
N ILE A 85 9.68 -2.99 5.95
CA ILE A 85 9.35 -3.80 7.14
C ILE A 85 10.51 -3.76 8.14
N ARG A 86 11.76 -3.97 7.71
CA ARG A 86 12.93 -3.85 8.59
C ARG A 86 13.09 -2.45 9.20
N SER A 87 12.77 -1.41 8.45
CA SER A 87 12.74 -0.04 8.94
C SER A 87 11.65 0.15 10.01
N PHE A 88 10.47 -0.40 9.81
CA PHE A 88 9.37 -0.37 10.79
C PHE A 88 9.75 -1.13 12.07
N ILE A 89 10.39 -2.29 11.95
CA ILE A 89 10.92 -3.04 13.09
C ILE A 89 11.94 -2.20 13.87
N SER A 90 12.88 -1.57 13.17
CA SER A 90 13.90 -0.70 13.80
C SER A 90 13.29 0.53 14.50
N GLN A 91 12.15 1.03 14.01
CA GLN A 91 11.41 2.13 14.60
C GLN A 91 10.44 1.69 15.70
N GLN A 92 10.34 0.39 15.97
CA GLN A 92 9.47 -0.19 16.99
C GLN A 92 8.00 0.24 16.83
N VAL A 93 7.47 0.17 15.60
CA VAL A 93 6.06 0.44 15.35
C VAL A 93 5.18 -0.58 16.08
N ASP A 94 3.95 -0.21 16.43
CA ASP A 94 3.01 -1.10 17.12
C ASP A 94 2.42 -2.16 16.19
N TYR A 95 2.20 -1.82 14.90
CA TYR A 95 1.66 -2.72 13.89
C TYR A 95 2.31 -2.47 12.54
N ILE A 96 2.46 -3.54 11.76
CA ILE A 96 2.83 -3.47 10.35
C ILE A 96 1.63 -3.89 9.51
N VAL A 97 1.26 -3.06 8.52
CA VAL A 97 0.25 -3.38 7.51
C VAL A 97 0.94 -3.55 6.16
N LEU A 98 0.77 -4.71 5.55
CA LEU A 98 1.45 -5.10 4.32
C LEU A 98 0.44 -5.48 3.24
N SER A 99 0.52 -4.82 2.06
CA SER A 99 -0.07 -5.31 0.83
C SER A 99 1.05 -5.93 -0.02
N PRO A 100 1.26 -7.25 -0.04
CA PRO A 100 2.43 -7.85 -0.67
C PRO A 100 2.38 -7.77 -2.20
N ILE A 101 3.55 -7.57 -2.84
CA ILE A 101 3.67 -7.55 -4.30
C ILE A 101 3.54 -8.96 -4.87
N GLU A 102 4.33 -9.89 -4.36
CA GLU A 102 4.29 -11.31 -4.69
C GLU A 102 3.86 -12.11 -3.47
N GLU A 103 3.44 -13.36 -3.63
CA GLU A 103 2.99 -14.16 -2.50
C GLU A 103 4.14 -14.88 -1.76
N SER A 104 5.29 -15.08 -2.40
CA SER A 104 6.43 -15.82 -1.85
C SER A 104 7.58 -14.93 -1.38
N GLY A 105 8.48 -15.49 -0.56
CA GLY A 105 9.73 -14.84 -0.12
C GLY A 105 9.56 -13.94 1.10
N TRP A 106 8.58 -14.22 1.94
CA TRP A 106 8.24 -13.40 3.11
C TRP A 106 8.68 -13.99 4.44
N ASP A 107 8.96 -15.31 4.50
CA ASP A 107 9.23 -16.06 5.73
C ASP A 107 10.24 -15.36 6.64
N THR A 108 11.39 -14.98 6.09
CA THR A 108 12.47 -14.37 6.88
C THR A 108 12.05 -13.04 7.50
N VAL A 109 11.49 -12.11 6.70
CA VAL A 109 11.19 -10.76 7.22
C VAL A 109 9.95 -10.76 8.11
N LEU A 110 9.01 -11.66 7.89
CA LEU A 110 7.86 -11.82 8.78
C LEU A 110 8.29 -12.49 10.10
N GLN A 111 9.27 -13.42 10.06
CA GLN A 111 9.88 -13.95 11.28
C GLN A 111 10.61 -12.85 12.05
N GLU A 112 11.36 -11.97 11.37
CA GLU A 112 12.02 -10.81 12.01
C GLU A 112 10.99 -9.91 12.73
N ALA A 113 9.82 -9.66 12.12
CA ALA A 113 8.75 -8.87 12.73
C ALA A 113 8.14 -9.60 13.95
N LYS A 114 7.89 -10.91 13.83
CA LYS A 114 7.39 -11.76 14.92
C LYS A 114 8.34 -11.80 16.12
N ASP A 115 9.65 -11.95 15.86
CA ASP A 115 10.69 -11.97 16.89
C ASP A 115 10.80 -10.61 17.62
N ALA A 116 10.50 -9.51 16.89
CA ALA A 116 10.41 -8.18 17.48
C ALA A 116 9.08 -7.93 18.25
N GLY A 117 8.15 -8.88 18.22
CA GLY A 117 6.85 -8.75 18.88
C GLY A 117 5.88 -7.82 18.13
N ILE A 118 6.14 -7.51 16.84
CA ILE A 118 5.32 -6.60 16.05
C ILE A 118 4.37 -7.40 15.16
N PRO A 119 3.04 -7.34 15.39
CA PRO A 119 2.08 -8.06 14.59
C PRO A 119 1.98 -7.49 13.17
N VAL A 120 1.93 -8.39 12.17
CA VAL A 120 1.74 -8.03 10.77
C VAL A 120 0.30 -8.33 10.35
N ILE A 121 -0.36 -7.34 9.74
CA ILE A 121 -1.69 -7.46 9.16
C ILE A 121 -1.52 -7.41 7.64
N LEU A 122 -1.96 -8.44 6.96
CA LEU A 122 -1.98 -8.48 5.50
C LEU A 122 -3.28 -7.87 4.99
N ILE A 123 -3.17 -7.03 3.95
CA ILE A 123 -4.32 -6.40 3.29
C ILE A 123 -4.28 -6.64 1.78
N ASP A 124 -5.45 -6.73 1.14
CA ASP A 124 -5.60 -6.97 -0.30
C ASP A 124 -5.04 -8.35 -0.69
N ARG A 125 -3.73 -8.48 -0.82
CA ARG A 125 -3.04 -9.69 -1.27
C ARG A 125 -2.56 -10.55 -0.10
N LYS A 126 -2.47 -11.86 -0.35
CA LYS A 126 -1.99 -12.83 0.63
C LYS A 126 -0.52 -13.20 0.36
N VAL A 127 0.17 -13.67 1.40
CA VAL A 127 1.49 -14.31 1.30
C VAL A 127 1.33 -15.83 1.31
N SER A 128 2.33 -16.53 0.75
CA SER A 128 2.52 -17.97 0.89
C SER A 128 3.75 -18.18 1.76
N VAL A 129 3.53 -18.62 2.98
CA VAL A 129 4.55 -18.89 4.00
C VAL A 129 4.33 -20.28 4.59
N ASP A 130 5.37 -20.86 5.15
CA ASP A 130 5.31 -22.20 5.76
C ASP A 130 4.60 -22.19 7.14
N ASP A 131 4.59 -21.04 7.82
CA ASP A 131 3.97 -20.86 9.14
C ASP A 131 2.98 -19.67 9.09
N ASP A 132 1.69 -19.96 9.09
CA ASP A 132 0.63 -18.94 9.11
C ASP A 132 0.65 -18.06 10.38
N SER A 133 1.37 -18.44 11.44
CA SER A 133 1.54 -17.61 12.63
C SER A 133 2.50 -16.43 12.44
N LEU A 134 3.11 -16.27 11.27
CA LEU A 134 3.96 -15.15 10.88
C LEU A 134 3.18 -13.86 10.63
N TYR A 135 1.86 -13.93 10.50
CA TYR A 135 1.00 -12.75 10.41
C TYR A 135 -0.24 -12.91 11.29
N ALA A 136 -0.72 -11.82 11.83
CA ALA A 136 -1.84 -11.83 12.78
C ALA A 136 -3.20 -12.01 12.09
N SER A 137 -3.36 -11.45 10.90
CA SER A 137 -4.63 -11.47 10.15
C SER A 137 -4.40 -11.13 8.68
N TRP A 138 -5.34 -11.56 7.85
CA TRP A 138 -5.46 -11.15 6.45
C TRP A 138 -6.87 -10.65 6.15
N VAL A 139 -6.94 -9.51 5.47
CA VAL A 139 -8.19 -8.90 4.99
C VAL A 139 -8.06 -8.67 3.48
N GLY A 140 -8.80 -9.44 2.70
CA GLY A 140 -8.72 -9.38 1.24
C GLY A 140 -9.83 -10.17 0.57
N SER A 141 -9.79 -10.22 -0.76
CA SER A 141 -10.76 -10.94 -1.58
C SER A 141 -10.34 -12.39 -1.79
N ASP A 142 -11.32 -13.26 -1.97
CA ASP A 142 -11.08 -14.60 -2.51
C ASP A 142 -10.85 -14.52 -4.02
N PHE A 143 -9.59 -14.43 -4.41
CA PHE A 143 -9.20 -14.29 -5.81
C PHE A 143 -9.51 -15.53 -6.65
N VAL A 144 -9.64 -16.72 -6.05
CA VAL A 144 -10.04 -17.93 -6.78
C VAL A 144 -11.52 -17.82 -7.13
N CYS A 145 -12.36 -17.43 -6.16
CA CYS A 145 -13.78 -17.16 -6.39
C CYS A 145 -14.00 -16.10 -7.46
N GLU A 146 -13.26 -14.97 -7.40
CA GLU A 146 -13.34 -13.93 -8.43
C GLU A 146 -12.99 -14.44 -9.84
N GLY A 147 -12.01 -15.32 -9.95
CA GLY A 147 -11.66 -15.99 -11.21
C GLY A 147 -12.77 -16.91 -11.72
N GLN A 148 -13.36 -17.70 -10.82
CA GLN A 148 -14.50 -18.56 -11.14
C GLN A 148 -15.73 -17.74 -11.58
N ASP A 149 -16.03 -16.66 -10.87
CA ASP A 149 -17.14 -15.76 -11.21
C ASP A 149 -16.98 -15.16 -12.61
N ALA A 150 -15.75 -14.80 -12.99
CA ALA A 150 -15.47 -14.32 -14.35
C ALA A 150 -15.74 -15.42 -15.40
N GLY A 151 -15.38 -16.66 -15.11
CA GLY A 151 -15.69 -17.81 -15.97
C GLY A 151 -17.20 -18.06 -16.08
N TYR A 152 -17.91 -18.11 -14.96
CA TYR A 152 -19.36 -18.32 -14.94
C TYR A 152 -20.11 -17.17 -15.61
N TRP A 153 -19.62 -15.93 -15.45
CA TRP A 153 -20.18 -14.78 -16.16
C TRP A 153 -20.06 -14.94 -17.68
N LEU A 154 -18.90 -15.40 -18.18
CA LEU A 154 -18.73 -15.63 -19.61
C LEU A 154 -19.65 -16.74 -20.12
N GLU A 155 -19.77 -17.85 -19.38
CA GLU A 155 -20.69 -18.93 -19.70
C GLU A 155 -22.14 -18.44 -19.82
N ASP A 156 -22.62 -17.70 -18.82
CA ASP A 156 -23.96 -17.13 -18.78
C ASP A 156 -24.19 -16.11 -19.90
N TYR A 157 -23.16 -15.28 -20.18
CA TYR A 157 -23.22 -14.34 -21.30
C TYR A 157 -23.38 -15.05 -22.64
N MET A 158 -22.63 -16.12 -22.92
CA MET A 158 -22.73 -16.89 -24.16
C MET A 158 -24.12 -17.56 -24.29
N LYS A 159 -24.64 -18.12 -23.20
CA LYS A 159 -26.01 -18.68 -23.15
C LYS A 159 -27.07 -17.62 -23.47
N LYS A 160 -26.99 -16.44 -22.87
CA LYS A 160 -27.94 -15.33 -23.11
C LYS A 160 -27.89 -14.80 -24.55
N GLN A 161 -26.77 -14.98 -25.24
CA GLN A 161 -26.64 -14.63 -26.66
C GLN A 161 -27.10 -15.76 -27.61
N GLY A 162 -27.51 -16.93 -27.09
CA GLY A 162 -27.80 -18.12 -27.89
C GLY A 162 -26.57 -18.67 -28.61
N ARG A 163 -25.40 -18.55 -28.00
CA ARG A 163 -24.08 -18.88 -28.52
C ARG A 163 -23.34 -19.88 -27.65
N GLU A 164 -24.04 -20.64 -26.85
CA GLU A 164 -23.46 -21.63 -25.90
C GLU A 164 -22.66 -22.74 -26.59
N ASP A 165 -23.00 -23.05 -27.83
CA ASP A 165 -22.33 -24.08 -28.64
C ASP A 165 -21.24 -23.51 -29.57
N ASP A 166 -21.08 -22.17 -29.63
CA ASP A 166 -20.05 -21.53 -30.44
C ASP A 166 -18.66 -21.78 -29.88
N GLU A 167 -17.66 -21.88 -30.77
CA GLU A 167 -16.25 -21.88 -30.38
C GLU A 167 -15.87 -20.51 -29.81
N VAL A 168 -15.32 -20.51 -28.59
CA VAL A 168 -14.92 -19.30 -27.89
C VAL A 168 -13.39 -19.25 -27.77
N ASN A 169 -12.77 -18.33 -28.48
CA ASN A 169 -11.35 -18.08 -28.39
C ASN A 169 -11.06 -16.97 -27.38
N ILE A 170 -10.27 -17.31 -26.34
CA ILE A 170 -10.07 -16.48 -25.16
C ILE A 170 -8.60 -16.07 -25.06
N VAL A 171 -8.37 -14.81 -24.81
CA VAL A 171 -7.08 -14.25 -24.37
C VAL A 171 -7.21 -13.73 -22.95
N VAL A 172 -6.29 -14.09 -22.07
CA VAL A 172 -6.32 -13.67 -20.68
C VAL A 172 -5.20 -12.66 -20.41
N LEU A 173 -5.58 -11.42 -20.15
CA LEU A 173 -4.66 -10.39 -19.68
C LEU A 173 -4.58 -10.46 -18.16
N LYS A 174 -3.47 -11.01 -17.64
CA LYS A 174 -3.23 -11.22 -16.21
C LYS A 174 -2.63 -9.99 -15.53
N GLY A 175 -2.55 -10.02 -14.20
CA GLY A 175 -1.88 -9.02 -13.41
C GLY A 175 -0.36 -9.27 -13.26
N THR A 176 0.22 -8.75 -12.16
CA THR A 176 1.63 -8.94 -11.83
C THR A 176 1.93 -10.43 -11.59
N LYS A 177 2.97 -10.93 -12.23
CA LYS A 177 3.43 -12.31 -12.02
C LYS A 177 3.82 -12.52 -10.55
N GLY A 178 3.45 -13.66 -9.98
CA GLY A 178 3.74 -14.00 -8.58
C GLY A 178 2.78 -13.38 -7.54
N ALA A 179 1.93 -12.41 -7.93
CA ALA A 179 0.93 -11.86 -7.02
C ALA A 179 -0.21 -12.85 -6.75
N SER A 180 -0.63 -13.00 -5.49
CA SER A 180 -1.72 -13.90 -5.09
C SER A 180 -3.02 -13.63 -5.85
N ALA A 181 -3.32 -12.35 -6.16
CA ALA A 181 -4.45 -11.95 -6.98
C ALA A 181 -4.37 -12.51 -8.42
N THR A 182 -3.19 -12.50 -9.02
CA THR A 182 -2.98 -13.06 -10.37
C THR A 182 -3.09 -14.57 -10.34
N ILE A 183 -2.47 -15.23 -9.38
CA ILE A 183 -2.47 -16.68 -9.22
C ILE A 183 -3.88 -17.18 -8.97
N GLY A 184 -4.59 -16.59 -8.01
CA GLY A 184 -5.95 -16.99 -7.64
C GLY A 184 -6.95 -16.81 -8.78
N ARG A 185 -7.00 -15.63 -9.39
CA ARG A 185 -7.92 -15.35 -10.52
C ARG A 185 -7.64 -16.22 -11.72
N THR A 186 -6.36 -16.45 -12.06
CA THR A 186 -5.98 -17.34 -13.16
C THR A 186 -6.41 -18.77 -12.87
N ARG A 187 -6.20 -19.24 -11.64
CA ARG A 187 -6.62 -20.59 -11.21
C ARG A 187 -8.13 -20.73 -11.31
N GLY A 188 -8.89 -19.83 -10.70
CA GLY A 188 -10.36 -19.91 -10.69
C GLY A 188 -10.96 -19.86 -12.09
N PHE A 189 -10.49 -18.97 -12.95
CA PHE A 189 -10.94 -18.90 -14.34
C PHE A 189 -10.62 -20.17 -15.12
N ASN A 190 -9.40 -20.70 -14.97
CA ASN A 190 -8.99 -21.93 -15.65
C ASN A 190 -9.78 -23.16 -15.17
N GLU A 191 -10.18 -23.22 -13.90
CA GLU A 191 -11.03 -24.29 -13.36
C GLU A 191 -12.39 -24.34 -14.09
N VAL A 192 -13.01 -23.16 -14.33
CA VAL A 192 -14.27 -23.07 -15.08
C VAL A 192 -14.04 -23.33 -16.57
N ALA A 193 -13.02 -22.73 -17.16
CA ALA A 193 -12.75 -22.90 -18.58
C ALA A 193 -12.45 -24.36 -18.98
N LYS A 194 -11.79 -25.12 -18.09
CA LYS A 194 -11.39 -26.50 -18.32
C LYS A 194 -12.58 -27.45 -18.57
N VAL A 195 -13.75 -27.15 -18.05
CA VAL A 195 -14.95 -28.00 -18.23
C VAL A 195 -15.78 -27.60 -19.43
N GLN A 196 -15.48 -26.46 -20.05
CA GLN A 196 -16.14 -26.00 -21.27
C GLN A 196 -15.44 -26.59 -22.50
N ARG A 197 -16.20 -27.36 -23.30
CA ARG A 197 -15.63 -28.12 -24.44
C ARG A 197 -15.24 -27.25 -25.63
N ASN A 198 -15.85 -26.09 -25.73
CA ASN A 198 -15.74 -25.16 -26.88
C ASN A 198 -14.93 -23.89 -26.53
N TRP A 199 -14.29 -23.84 -25.34
CA TRP A 199 -13.46 -22.71 -24.96
C TRP A 199 -11.97 -23.01 -25.20
N ASN A 200 -11.30 -22.12 -25.95
CA ASN A 200 -9.89 -22.20 -26.25
C ASN A 200 -9.15 -21.02 -25.64
N ILE A 201 -8.37 -21.24 -24.59
CA ILE A 201 -7.48 -20.22 -24.07
C ILE A 201 -6.25 -20.16 -24.98
N LEU A 202 -6.22 -19.17 -25.90
CA LEU A 202 -5.16 -19.04 -26.87
C LEU A 202 -3.87 -18.55 -26.25
N GLN A 203 -3.97 -17.53 -25.39
CA GLN A 203 -2.82 -16.94 -24.72
C GLN A 203 -3.20 -16.40 -23.33
N GLN A 204 -2.19 -16.37 -22.44
CA GLN A 204 -2.27 -15.73 -21.14
C GLN A 204 -1.01 -14.88 -20.96
N VAL A 205 -1.16 -13.54 -20.90
CA VAL A 205 -0.05 -12.59 -20.85
C VAL A 205 -0.11 -11.73 -19.59
N ASP A 206 1.06 -11.29 -19.12
CA ASP A 206 1.15 -10.50 -17.88
C ASP A 206 1.04 -9.00 -18.19
N GLY A 207 -0.02 -8.36 -17.76
CA GLY A 207 -0.29 -6.92 -17.89
C GLY A 207 0.14 -6.09 -16.67
N GLU A 208 0.73 -6.73 -15.65
CA GLU A 208 1.34 -6.11 -14.45
C GLU A 208 0.41 -5.19 -13.65
N PHE A 209 -0.91 -5.29 -13.84
CA PHE A 209 -1.92 -4.38 -13.30
C PHE A 209 -1.73 -2.91 -13.74
N THR A 210 -0.98 -2.65 -14.82
CA THR A 210 -0.79 -1.30 -15.35
C THR A 210 -1.51 -1.12 -16.68
N THR A 211 -2.07 0.07 -16.90
CA THR A 211 -2.69 0.42 -18.18
C THR A 211 -1.70 0.37 -19.34
N ALA A 212 -0.46 0.80 -19.09
CA ALA A 212 0.59 0.84 -20.12
C ALA A 212 0.93 -0.57 -20.60
N LYS A 213 1.23 -1.48 -19.65
CA LYS A 213 1.60 -2.86 -19.98
C LYS A 213 0.41 -3.63 -20.57
N GLY A 214 -0.80 -3.41 -20.05
CA GLY A 214 -2.00 -4.00 -20.60
C GLY A 214 -2.24 -3.61 -22.07
N LYS A 215 -2.04 -2.33 -22.43
CA LYS A 215 -2.12 -1.88 -23.83
C LYS A 215 -1.02 -2.47 -24.71
N GLU A 216 0.21 -2.54 -24.20
CA GLU A 216 1.34 -3.15 -24.92
C GLU A 216 1.03 -4.61 -25.26
N GLU A 217 0.64 -5.41 -24.27
CA GLU A 217 0.35 -6.82 -24.48
C GLU A 217 -0.87 -7.05 -25.40
N MET A 218 -1.94 -6.27 -25.22
CA MET A 218 -3.11 -6.35 -26.11
C MET A 218 -2.80 -5.96 -27.57
N ALA A 219 -1.82 -5.09 -27.81
CA ALA A 219 -1.39 -4.74 -29.18
C ALA A 219 -0.53 -5.83 -29.85
N ARG A 220 -0.03 -6.80 -29.08
CA ARG A 220 0.81 -7.92 -29.55
C ARG A 220 0.00 -9.19 -29.80
N LEU A 221 -1.23 -9.24 -29.29
CA LEU A 221 -2.19 -10.34 -29.44
C LEU A 221 -3.04 -10.18 -30.70
#